data_5b97c0a83ab027d52fa92a95fc74f266
#
_entry.id   5b97c0a83ab027d52fa92a95fc74f266
#
_cell.length_a   1.000
_cell.length_b   1.000
_cell.length_c   1.000
_cell.angle_alpha   90.00
_cell.angle_beta   90.00
_cell.angle_gamma   90.00
#
_symmetry.space_group_name_H-M   'P 1'
#
loop_
_entity.id
_entity.type
_entity.pdbx_description
1 polymer ?
#
loop_
_entity_poly.entity_id
_entity_poly.type
_entity_poly.pdbx_seq_one_letter_code
_entity_poly.pdbx_strand_id
1 'polypeptide(L)'
;HGSDSFSSTTAASFGVDFIVGAVDGSTTSQKTTATYSYQIGLSTSFTGEDSLDVAIDAGNGITNLNEGDLNSTSSDTLQVDGITYTFPIGENLTVLVGDSTSGSALYSTACAYGGFTNTLDDCGNGSSAFGTNSDGSVGFSASYDIGSGFTAAVGYVGSGSTTKGLMTEESIDYYGGQLAY
;
A
#
# COMPACT_ATOMS: atom_id res chain seq x y z
N HIS A 1 -24.73 15.22 16.71
CA HIS A 1 -24.62 15.06 15.27
C HIS A 1 -24.77 13.57 15.00
N GLY A 2 -25.92 13.16 14.42
CA GLY A 2 -26.10 11.83 13.92
C GLY A 2 -25.07 11.62 12.80
N SER A 3 -24.25 10.59 12.91
CA SER A 3 -23.49 10.11 11.79
C SER A 3 -24.50 9.53 10.80
N ASP A 4 -24.93 10.32 9.83
CA ASP A 4 -25.51 9.79 8.64
C ASP A 4 -24.38 8.98 7.99
N SER A 5 -24.37 7.68 8.23
CA SER A 5 -23.40 6.81 7.62
C SER A 5 -23.59 6.92 6.10
N PHE A 6 -22.53 7.25 5.41
CA PHE A 6 -22.47 7.27 3.94
C PHE A 6 -23.04 5.98 3.35
N SER A 7 -22.84 4.87 4.03
CA SER A 7 -23.36 3.56 3.70
C SER A 7 -23.38 2.70 4.96
N SER A 8 -24.27 1.72 5.02
CA SER A 8 -24.28 0.71 6.08
C SER A 8 -23.16 -0.34 5.93
N THR A 9 -22.56 -0.42 4.76
CA THR A 9 -21.56 -1.44 4.40
C THR A 9 -20.20 -0.87 4.02
N THR A 10 -20.12 0.44 3.77
CA THR A 10 -18.89 1.10 3.35
C THR A 10 -18.48 2.15 4.38
N ALA A 11 -17.27 2.03 4.89
CA ALA A 11 -16.59 3.06 5.67
C ALA A 11 -15.73 3.93 4.75
N ALA A 12 -15.68 5.23 5.02
CA ALA A 12 -14.79 6.16 4.34
C ALA A 12 -13.85 6.80 5.37
N SER A 13 -12.58 6.88 5.03
CA SER A 13 -11.55 7.58 5.79
C SER A 13 -10.93 8.69 4.94
N PHE A 14 -10.52 9.77 5.59
CA PHE A 14 -9.88 10.91 4.95
C PHE A 14 -8.66 11.31 5.75
N GLY A 15 -7.54 11.49 5.08
CA GLY A 15 -6.29 11.95 5.65
C GLY A 15 -5.71 13.12 4.85
N VAL A 16 -5.09 14.06 5.55
CA VAL A 16 -4.33 15.15 4.92
C VAL A 16 -3.09 15.40 5.75
N ASP A 17 -1.95 15.39 5.09
CA ASP A 17 -0.66 15.77 5.68
C ASP A 17 -0.11 17.01 4.98
N PHE A 18 0.48 17.92 5.75
CA PHE A 18 1.14 19.11 5.23
C PHE A 18 2.55 19.20 5.80
N ILE A 19 3.52 19.43 4.94
CA ILE A 19 4.89 19.70 5.34
C ILE A 19 5.34 21.03 4.75
N VAL A 20 5.98 21.85 5.61
CA VAL A 20 6.72 23.04 5.19
C VAL A 20 8.13 22.92 5.71
N GLY A 21 9.10 22.98 4.84
CA GLY A 21 10.49 22.79 5.21
C GLY A 21 11.47 23.44 4.26
N ALA A 22 12.70 23.60 4.74
CA ALA A 22 13.83 24.04 3.95
C ALA A 22 15.08 23.27 4.35
N VAL A 23 15.97 23.01 3.39
CA VAL A 23 17.28 22.38 3.64
C VAL A 23 18.37 23.33 3.23
N ASP A 24 19.35 23.48 4.09
CA ASP A 24 20.59 24.20 3.81
C ASP A 24 21.70 23.21 3.42
N GLY A 25 22.52 23.57 2.45
CA GLY A 25 23.65 22.77 2.00
C GLY A 25 23.36 21.78 0.87
N SER A 26 22.14 21.66 0.40
CA SER A 26 21.82 20.87 -0.79
C SER A 26 22.19 21.60 -2.08
N THR A 27 22.78 20.89 -3.03
CA THR A 27 23.10 21.45 -4.36
C THR A 27 21.86 21.66 -5.23
N THR A 28 20.71 21.11 -4.82
CA THR A 28 19.52 21.05 -5.67
C THR A 28 18.38 21.93 -5.22
N SER A 29 18.27 22.29 -3.95
CA SER A 29 17.19 23.17 -3.49
C SER A 29 17.45 23.76 -2.13
N GLN A 30 17.79 25.04 -2.07
CA GLN A 30 17.84 25.85 -0.84
C GLN A 30 16.55 26.66 -0.68
N LYS A 31 15.42 26.13 -1.12
CA LYS A 31 14.14 26.84 -1.08
C LYS A 31 13.28 26.25 0.02
N THR A 32 12.52 27.11 0.67
CA THR A 32 11.39 26.65 1.48
C THR A 32 10.36 26.02 0.56
N THR A 33 10.02 24.78 0.82
CA THR A 33 9.00 24.02 0.10
C THR A 33 7.81 23.78 0.99
N ALA A 34 6.64 23.72 0.41
CA ALA A 34 5.39 23.31 1.06
C ALA A 34 4.75 22.21 0.23
N THR A 35 4.47 21.09 0.87
CA THR A 35 3.89 19.91 0.23
C THR A 35 2.67 19.43 1.02
N TYR A 36 1.76 18.76 0.33
CA TYR A 36 0.65 18.09 0.96
C TYR A 36 0.40 16.72 0.33
N SER A 37 -0.18 15.85 1.12
CA SER A 37 -0.78 14.57 0.72
C SER A 37 -2.23 14.53 1.18
N TYR A 38 -3.11 14.07 0.32
CA TYR A 38 -4.52 13.85 0.64
C TYR A 38 -4.90 12.43 0.25
N GLN A 39 -5.46 11.69 1.20
CA GLN A 39 -5.81 10.30 1.02
C GLN A 39 -7.27 10.05 1.36
N ILE A 40 -7.95 9.26 0.53
CA ILE A 40 -9.30 8.75 0.76
C ILE A 40 -9.21 7.23 0.75
N GLY A 41 -9.57 6.61 1.85
CA GLY A 41 -9.76 5.17 1.95
C GLY A 41 -11.25 4.81 1.96
N LEU A 42 -11.64 3.88 1.11
CA LEU A 42 -12.97 3.28 1.14
C LEU A 42 -12.83 1.81 1.46
N SER A 43 -13.55 1.33 2.47
CA SER A 43 -13.53 -0.07 2.88
C SER A 43 -14.96 -0.60 2.94
N THR A 44 -15.22 -1.69 2.23
CA THR A 44 -16.55 -2.30 2.10
C THR A 44 -16.44 -3.79 2.39
N SER A 45 -17.33 -4.31 3.24
CA SER A 45 -17.49 -5.75 3.45
C SER A 45 -18.81 -6.24 2.86
N PHE A 46 -18.78 -7.39 2.24
CA PHE A 46 -19.97 -8.06 1.67
C PHE A 46 -20.48 -9.18 2.57
N THR A 47 -19.58 -9.83 3.30
CA THR A 47 -19.90 -10.99 4.14
C THR A 47 -19.77 -10.69 5.63
N GLY A 48 -19.10 -9.61 5.99
CA GLY A 48 -18.72 -9.24 7.36
C GLY A 48 -17.35 -9.76 7.78
N GLU A 49 -16.73 -10.63 6.99
CA GLU A 49 -15.40 -11.18 7.24
C GLU A 49 -14.41 -10.85 6.12
N ASP A 50 -14.87 -10.24 5.05
CA ASP A 50 -14.09 -9.80 3.90
C ASP A 50 -13.94 -8.28 3.88
N SER A 51 -13.01 -7.76 3.09
CA SER A 51 -12.83 -6.34 2.83
C SER A 51 -12.47 -6.08 1.38
N LEU A 52 -13.25 -5.21 0.74
CA LEU A 52 -12.87 -4.53 -0.49
C LEU A 52 -12.39 -3.13 -0.13
N ASP A 53 -11.12 -2.87 -0.36
CA ASP A 53 -10.48 -1.61 -0.03
C ASP A 53 -10.06 -0.88 -1.31
N VAL A 54 -10.38 0.40 -1.37
CA VAL A 54 -9.99 1.30 -2.47
C VAL A 54 -9.25 2.48 -1.85
N ALA A 55 -8.01 2.69 -2.27
CA ALA A 55 -7.19 3.85 -1.92
C ALA A 55 -7.20 4.85 -3.07
N ILE A 56 -7.41 6.12 -2.74
CA ILE A 56 -7.41 7.24 -3.68
C ILE A 56 -6.53 8.34 -3.09
N ASP A 57 -5.54 8.76 -3.83
CA ASP A 57 -4.56 9.72 -3.39
C ASP A 57 -4.51 10.96 -4.27
N ALA A 58 -4.09 12.07 -3.69
CA ALA A 58 -3.69 13.28 -4.37
C ALA A 58 -2.59 13.99 -3.58
N GLY A 59 -1.77 14.75 -4.24
CA GLY A 59 -0.77 15.56 -3.56
C GLY A 59 0.17 16.26 -4.52
N ASN A 60 1.04 17.09 -3.95
CA ASN A 60 2.13 17.74 -4.67
C ASN A 60 3.50 17.34 -4.09
N GLY A 61 3.58 16.20 -3.43
CA GLY A 61 4.57 15.78 -2.46
C GLY A 61 5.95 15.39 -3.00
N ILE A 62 6.26 15.59 -4.26
CA ILE A 62 7.62 15.35 -4.74
C ILE A 62 8.51 16.51 -4.38
N THR A 63 9.36 16.29 -3.39
CA THR A 63 10.47 17.20 -3.09
C THR A 63 11.77 16.45 -3.30
N ASN A 64 12.84 17.21 -3.52
CA ASN A 64 14.21 16.66 -3.53
C ASN A 64 14.71 16.29 -2.12
N LEU A 65 13.82 16.27 -1.16
CA LEU A 65 14.07 15.98 0.25
C LEU A 65 13.19 14.81 0.65
N ASN A 66 13.79 13.69 0.99
CA ASN A 66 13.05 12.53 1.46
C ASN A 66 12.17 12.86 2.67
N GLU A 67 12.61 13.77 3.53
CA GLU A 67 11.86 14.21 4.71
C GLU A 67 10.61 15.03 4.36
N GLY A 68 10.55 15.58 3.16
CA GLY A 68 9.40 16.33 2.65
C GLY A 68 8.61 15.56 1.59
N ASP A 69 9.03 14.36 1.28
CA ASP A 69 8.34 13.47 0.34
C ASP A 69 7.23 12.73 1.08
N LEU A 70 6.03 13.23 0.94
CA LEU A 70 4.84 12.57 1.43
C LEU A 70 4.46 11.42 0.51
N ASN A 71 4.00 10.32 1.08
CA ASN A 71 3.60 9.12 0.36
C ASN A 71 2.29 9.37 -0.40
N SER A 72 2.38 10.05 -1.54
CA SER A 72 1.23 10.41 -2.36
C SER A 72 1.61 10.64 -3.82
N THR A 73 0.60 10.69 -4.67
CA THR A 73 0.75 11.11 -6.06
C THR A 73 1.13 12.60 -6.16
N SER A 74 1.92 12.95 -7.16
CA SER A 74 2.54 14.28 -7.32
C SER A 74 1.82 15.22 -8.27
N SER A 75 0.57 14.95 -8.61
CA SER A 75 -0.06 15.63 -9.76
C SER A 75 -1.20 16.58 -9.41
N ASP A 76 -1.47 16.84 -8.12
CA ASP A 76 -2.64 17.60 -7.65
C ASP A 76 -4.00 17.04 -8.15
N THR A 77 -4.01 15.78 -8.58
CA THR A 77 -5.20 15.10 -9.09
C THR A 77 -5.48 13.85 -8.29
N LEU A 78 -6.76 13.56 -8.07
CA LEU A 78 -7.17 12.31 -7.45
C LEU A 78 -6.84 11.14 -8.40
N GLN A 79 -6.10 10.18 -7.90
CA GLN A 79 -5.74 8.95 -8.60
C GLN A 79 -6.07 7.76 -7.72
N VAL A 80 -6.49 6.68 -8.35
CA VAL A 80 -6.62 5.41 -7.63
C VAL A 80 -5.21 4.88 -7.36
N ASP A 81 -4.89 4.72 -6.09
CA ASP A 81 -3.61 4.19 -5.65
C ASP A 81 -3.64 2.66 -5.59
N GLY A 82 -4.76 2.09 -5.20
CA GLY A 82 -4.92 0.65 -5.21
C GLY A 82 -6.36 0.19 -4.98
N ILE A 83 -6.64 -1.01 -5.45
CA ILE A 83 -7.89 -1.73 -5.18
C ILE A 83 -7.54 -3.14 -4.75
N THR A 84 -7.93 -3.51 -3.52
CA THR A 84 -7.64 -4.83 -2.97
C THR A 84 -8.91 -5.49 -2.44
N TYR A 85 -8.97 -6.80 -2.57
CA TYR A 85 -9.99 -7.60 -1.94
C TYR A 85 -9.37 -8.68 -1.08
N THR A 86 -9.67 -8.64 0.21
CA THR A 86 -9.16 -9.55 1.23
C THR A 86 -10.30 -10.39 1.76
N PHE A 87 -10.12 -11.69 1.84
CA PHE A 87 -11.14 -12.61 2.33
C PHE A 87 -10.53 -13.83 3.02
N PRO A 88 -11.22 -14.39 4.03
CA PRO A 88 -10.79 -15.63 4.67
C PRO A 88 -11.23 -16.86 3.88
N ILE A 89 -10.45 -17.92 3.97
CA ILE A 89 -10.82 -19.28 3.54
C ILE A 89 -10.69 -20.21 4.74
N GLY A 90 -11.81 -20.57 5.34
CA GLY A 90 -11.82 -21.28 6.61
C GLY A 90 -11.32 -20.39 7.76
N GLU A 91 -10.71 -20.99 8.78
CA GLU A 91 -10.34 -20.30 10.02
C GLU A 91 -8.93 -19.72 9.97
N ASN A 92 -8.05 -20.27 9.14
CA ASN A 92 -6.60 -20.01 9.25
C ASN A 92 -5.98 -19.40 7.99
N LEU A 93 -6.68 -19.37 6.86
CA LEU A 93 -6.13 -18.85 5.60
C LEU A 93 -6.79 -17.52 5.26
N THR A 94 -5.98 -16.50 5.07
CA THR A 94 -6.41 -15.20 4.52
C THR A 94 -5.79 -15.02 3.15
N VAL A 95 -6.59 -14.55 2.20
CA VAL A 95 -6.19 -14.31 0.81
C VAL A 95 -6.47 -12.86 0.45
N LEU A 96 -5.55 -12.24 -0.27
CA LEU A 96 -5.68 -10.91 -0.83
C LEU A 96 -5.38 -10.96 -2.33
N VAL A 97 -6.20 -10.30 -3.10
CA VAL A 97 -5.98 -10.05 -4.53
C VAL A 97 -6.23 -8.57 -4.83
N GLY A 98 -5.51 -8.01 -5.76
CA GLY A 98 -5.74 -6.60 -6.08
C GLY A 98 -4.88 -6.07 -7.21
N ASP A 99 -5.13 -4.80 -7.53
CA ASP A 99 -4.34 -3.99 -8.43
C ASP A 99 -3.62 -2.89 -7.63
N SER A 100 -2.42 -2.51 -8.05
CA SER A 100 -1.53 -1.59 -7.32
C SER A 100 -1.33 -2.02 -5.87
N THR A 101 -1.02 -3.31 -5.67
CA THR A 101 -0.79 -3.89 -4.34
C THR A 101 0.56 -4.60 -4.27
N SER A 102 1.05 -4.74 -3.06
CA SER A 102 2.29 -5.49 -2.78
C SER A 102 2.00 -6.98 -2.67
N GLY A 103 2.83 -7.81 -3.28
CA GLY A 103 2.79 -9.25 -3.07
C GLY A 103 3.09 -9.67 -1.63
N SER A 104 3.64 -8.78 -0.82
CA SER A 104 3.89 -8.98 0.61
C SER A 104 2.81 -8.39 1.53
N ALA A 105 1.67 -7.99 1.01
CA ALA A 105 0.63 -7.30 1.76
C ALA A 105 0.14 -8.06 3.01
N LEU A 106 0.19 -9.40 2.97
CA LEU A 106 -0.19 -10.26 4.09
C LEU A 106 1.02 -10.85 4.84
N TYR A 107 2.24 -10.36 4.61
CA TYR A 107 3.39 -10.78 5.37
C TYR A 107 3.38 -10.19 6.77
N SER A 108 3.88 -10.95 7.73
CA SER A 108 4.11 -10.43 9.09
C SER A 108 5.21 -9.38 9.05
N THR A 109 4.94 -8.24 9.69
CA THR A 109 5.89 -7.14 9.79
C THR A 109 6.29 -6.92 11.24
N ALA A 110 7.55 -6.63 11.48
CA ALA A 110 8.08 -6.27 12.81
C ALA A 110 8.29 -4.75 12.93
N CYS A 111 7.48 -3.98 12.24
CA CYS A 111 7.63 -2.54 12.21
C CYS A 111 7.24 -1.89 13.54
N ALA A 112 8.18 -1.16 14.14
CA ALA A 112 7.97 -0.35 15.32
C ALA A 112 7.73 1.14 15.02
N TYR A 113 7.94 1.56 13.78
CA TYR A 113 7.84 2.96 13.36
C TYR A 113 6.98 3.06 12.11
N GLY A 114 5.92 3.85 12.18
CA GLY A 114 5.18 4.32 11.03
C GLY A 114 5.41 5.81 10.89
N GLY A 115 5.71 6.28 9.69
CA GLY A 115 5.89 7.68 9.38
C GLY A 115 4.94 8.14 8.30
N PHE A 116 4.70 9.43 8.25
CA PHE A 116 3.93 10.07 7.18
C PHE A 116 4.83 10.49 6.00
N THR A 117 6.14 10.26 6.10
CA THR A 117 7.13 10.53 5.06
C THR A 117 7.82 9.25 4.61
N ASN A 118 8.33 9.23 3.40
CA ASN A 118 9.07 8.10 2.85
C ASN A 118 10.37 7.77 3.62
N THR A 119 10.90 8.69 4.39
CA THR A 119 12.11 8.47 5.19
C THR A 119 11.89 7.48 6.33
N LEU A 120 10.69 7.43 6.90
CA LEU A 120 10.35 6.59 8.05
C LEU A 120 9.28 5.53 7.72
N ASP A 121 8.79 5.54 6.49
CA ASP A 121 7.69 4.71 6.03
C ASP A 121 8.13 3.27 5.71
N ASP A 122 9.40 3.10 5.44
CA ASP A 122 9.94 1.79 5.06
C ASP A 122 10.05 0.87 6.28
N CYS A 123 8.93 0.65 6.91
CA CYS A 123 8.79 -0.36 7.95
C CYS A 123 8.92 -1.79 7.41
N GLY A 124 9.63 -1.92 6.33
CA GLY A 124 10.11 -3.11 5.68
C GLY A 124 9.48 -4.39 6.17
N ASN A 125 8.38 -4.70 5.64
CA ASN A 125 8.14 -6.10 5.46
C ASN A 125 9.40 -6.55 4.73
N GLY A 126 10.25 -7.35 5.30
CA GLY A 126 11.55 -7.81 4.80
C GLY A 126 11.60 -8.24 3.33
N SER A 127 10.81 -7.64 2.55
CA SER A 127 10.51 -7.87 1.15
C SER A 127 10.79 -6.67 0.30
N SER A 128 11.65 -5.78 0.77
CA SER A 128 12.12 -4.65 -0.03
C SER A 128 12.60 -5.07 -1.43
N ALA A 129 12.97 -6.33 -1.61
CA ALA A 129 13.24 -6.90 -2.93
C ALA A 129 12.00 -7.41 -3.67
N PHE A 130 10.84 -7.51 -2.99
CA PHE A 130 9.65 -8.20 -3.48
C PHE A 130 8.45 -7.27 -3.61
N GLY A 131 8.42 -6.19 -3.94
CA GLY A 131 7.21 -5.38 -4.04
C GLY A 131 7.45 -3.95 -4.44
N THR A 132 8.69 -3.55 -4.56
CA THR A 132 9.08 -2.16 -4.80
C THR A 132 8.86 -1.68 -6.23
N ASN A 133 8.43 -2.52 -7.15
CA ASN A 133 8.21 -2.14 -8.57
C ASN A 133 6.77 -2.40 -9.02
N SER A 134 5.83 -2.25 -8.11
CA SER A 134 4.47 -2.71 -8.33
C SER A 134 3.48 -1.62 -8.72
N ASP A 135 3.94 -0.43 -9.05
CA ASP A 135 3.04 0.62 -9.55
C ASP A 135 2.25 0.12 -10.77
N GLY A 136 0.95 -0.04 -10.58
CA GLY A 136 0.06 -0.57 -11.61
C GLY A 136 0.12 -2.08 -11.81
N SER A 137 0.60 -2.83 -10.83
CA SER A 137 0.77 -4.28 -10.90
C SER A 137 -0.36 -5.02 -10.20
N VAL A 138 -0.80 -6.12 -10.79
CA VAL A 138 -1.73 -7.05 -10.14
C VAL A 138 -0.96 -7.91 -9.15
N GLY A 139 -1.47 -8.02 -7.95
CA GLY A 139 -0.88 -8.78 -6.88
C GLY A 139 -1.83 -9.81 -6.27
N PHE A 140 -1.21 -10.83 -5.71
CA PHE A 140 -1.83 -11.86 -4.89
C PHE A 140 -0.98 -12.09 -3.66
N SER A 141 -1.61 -12.21 -2.50
CA SER A 141 -0.95 -12.61 -1.26
C SER A 141 -1.83 -13.58 -0.50
N ALA A 142 -1.22 -14.53 0.19
CA ALA A 142 -1.93 -15.43 1.08
C ALA A 142 -1.11 -15.64 2.34
N SER A 143 -1.79 -15.64 3.50
CA SER A 143 -1.19 -15.89 4.82
C SER A 143 -1.95 -16.99 5.53
N TYR A 144 -1.23 -17.95 6.06
CA TYR A 144 -1.76 -19.07 6.82
C TYR A 144 -1.27 -19.04 8.25
N ASP A 145 -2.19 -19.02 9.21
CA ASP A 145 -1.89 -19.19 10.63
C ASP A 145 -1.65 -20.68 10.93
N ILE A 146 -0.39 -21.02 11.18
CA ILE A 146 0.02 -22.39 11.55
C ILE A 146 -0.35 -22.69 13.01
N GLY A 147 -0.57 -21.64 13.80
CA GLY A 147 -0.77 -21.74 15.25
C GLY A 147 0.53 -21.59 16.04
N SER A 148 0.38 -21.43 17.35
CA SER A 148 1.51 -21.27 18.30
C SER A 148 2.43 -20.07 17.98
N GLY A 149 1.90 -19.02 17.34
CA GLY A 149 2.64 -17.83 16.95
C GLY A 149 3.37 -17.92 15.61
N PHE A 150 3.24 -19.03 14.88
CA PHE A 150 3.82 -19.18 13.56
C PHE A 150 2.84 -18.82 12.43
N THR A 151 3.31 -18.07 11.47
CA THR A 151 2.59 -17.77 10.22
C THR A 151 3.44 -18.09 9.00
N ALA A 152 2.82 -18.58 7.95
CA ALA A 152 3.44 -18.75 6.65
C ALA A 152 2.69 -17.91 5.61
N ALA A 153 3.40 -17.16 4.79
CA ALA A 153 2.82 -16.35 3.75
C ALA A 153 3.52 -16.54 2.42
N VAL A 154 2.76 -16.38 1.35
CA VAL A 154 3.25 -16.38 -0.03
C VAL A 154 2.66 -15.20 -0.76
N GLY A 155 3.34 -14.74 -1.80
CA GLY A 155 2.85 -13.64 -2.60
C GLY A 155 3.41 -13.64 -4.01
N TYR A 156 2.68 -12.93 -4.87
CA TYR A 156 2.98 -12.73 -6.28
C TYR A 156 2.64 -11.30 -6.70
N VAL A 157 3.46 -10.72 -7.54
CA VAL A 157 3.18 -9.46 -8.23
C VAL A 157 3.63 -9.58 -9.68
N GLY A 158 2.76 -9.21 -10.62
CA GLY A 158 3.03 -9.21 -12.04
C GLY A 158 2.75 -7.87 -12.71
N SER A 159 3.69 -7.36 -13.50
CA SER A 159 3.61 -6.06 -14.16
C SER A 159 2.95 -6.09 -15.55
N GLY A 160 2.62 -7.25 -16.05
CA GLY A 160 2.18 -7.47 -17.43
C GLY A 160 0.66 -7.59 -17.63
N SER A 161 -0.16 -7.26 -16.64
CA SER A 161 -1.59 -7.58 -16.61
C SER A 161 -2.39 -7.10 -17.83
N THR A 162 -2.05 -5.95 -18.38
CA THR A 162 -2.83 -5.31 -19.47
C THR A 162 -2.29 -5.56 -20.87
N THR A 163 -1.01 -5.88 -21.01
CA THR A 163 -0.35 -5.92 -22.32
C THR A 163 0.43 -7.20 -22.60
N LYS A 164 1.06 -7.76 -21.57
CA LYS A 164 1.99 -8.88 -21.71
C LYS A 164 1.48 -10.17 -21.08
N GLY A 165 0.38 -10.09 -20.34
CA GLY A 165 -0.14 -11.20 -19.55
C GLY A 165 0.61 -11.37 -18.21
N LEU A 166 0.01 -12.14 -17.31
CA LEU A 166 0.62 -12.52 -16.05
C LEU A 166 1.29 -13.89 -16.20
N MET A 167 2.43 -14.08 -15.54
CA MET A 167 3.19 -15.34 -15.56
C MET A 167 3.65 -15.75 -16.96
N THR A 168 4.01 -14.78 -17.80
CA THR A 168 4.50 -15.00 -19.16
C THR A 168 5.97 -14.61 -19.25
N GLU A 169 6.66 -15.08 -20.32
CA GLU A 169 8.06 -14.70 -20.56
C GLU A 169 8.25 -13.21 -20.84
N GLU A 170 7.20 -12.52 -21.28
CA GLU A 170 7.24 -11.09 -21.61
C GLU A 170 6.95 -10.18 -20.44
N SER A 171 6.44 -10.71 -19.33
CA SER A 171 6.14 -9.94 -18.12
C SER A 171 7.27 -10.02 -17.11
N ILE A 172 7.29 -9.04 -16.20
CA ILE A 172 8.13 -9.12 -15.01
C ILE A 172 7.26 -9.62 -13.88
N ASP A 173 7.62 -10.78 -13.34
CA ASP A 173 6.87 -11.45 -12.29
C ASP A 173 7.76 -11.67 -11.08
N TYR A 174 7.22 -11.34 -9.89
CA TYR A 174 7.89 -11.52 -8.62
C TYR A 174 7.12 -12.53 -7.76
N TYR A 175 7.86 -13.43 -7.13
CA TYR A 175 7.33 -14.42 -6.21
C TYR A 175 8.07 -14.34 -4.88
N GLY A 176 7.35 -14.44 -3.80
CA GLY A 176 7.94 -14.41 -2.47
C GLY A 176 7.27 -15.35 -1.50
N GLY A 177 7.97 -15.64 -0.42
CA GLY A 177 7.46 -16.43 0.70
C GLY A 177 8.09 -16.00 2.01
N GLN A 178 7.32 -16.11 3.09
CA GLN A 178 7.75 -15.79 4.44
C GLN A 178 7.31 -16.87 5.41
N LEU A 179 8.16 -17.16 6.36
CA LEU A 179 7.80 -17.88 7.59
C LEU A 179 8.16 -16.95 8.76
N ALA A 180 7.19 -16.65 9.60
CA ALA A 180 7.35 -15.76 10.75
C ALA A 180 6.91 -16.44 12.06
N TYR A 181 7.51 -15.96 13.18
CA TYR A 181 7.21 -16.39 14.55
C TYR A 181 7.09 -15.16 15.45
#